data_a3ec4609108e38cbc823f0c18893aab8
#
_entry.id   a3ec4609108e38cbc823f0c18893aab8
#
_cell.length_a   1.000
_cell.length_b   1.000
_cell.length_c   1.000
_cell.angle_alpha   90.00
_cell.angle_beta   90.00
_cell.angle_gamma   90.00
#
_symmetry.space_group_name_H-M   'P 1'
#
loop_
_entity.id
_entity.type
_entity.pdbx_description
1 polymer ?
#
loop_
_entity_poly.entity_id
_entity_poly.type
_entity_poly.pdbx_seq_one_letter_code
_entity_poly.pdbx_strand_id
1 'polypeptide(L)'
;MLTTSMGKKTTNKMNIKKQQKRERSATIVGNNKGDDTLKNLESLLPEDDNERLQKEREREAEEKYREKEEQKRLADDLASAIKNQQKNKKNLFTMNDDGEYDFSQKSIAALCYMLPLLDSLKYSKFLLIQFPLASLALLPLKPLIELWFALGFLQIAVFFGMYLGIVQNQNMSRFVRFNAQQAILLDILLILPDVLTRLFAGMDGQGPTGGIGLQAEVIMFNSVFLFTYISCLVGSVSATSGKTVKLPLIGDASDSQTR
;
A
#
# COMPACT_ATOMS: atom_id res chain seq x y z
N MET A 1 -19.64 -29.92 19.49
CA MET A 1 -20.38 -28.66 19.70
C MET A 1 -20.01 -27.61 18.62
N LEU A 2 -20.42 -27.78 17.37
CA LEU A 2 -20.08 -26.85 16.27
C LEU A 2 -21.17 -26.84 15.16
N THR A 3 -22.45 -26.73 15.51
CA THR A 3 -23.54 -26.70 14.51
C THR A 3 -24.57 -25.59 14.69
N THR A 4 -24.38 -24.63 15.63
CA THR A 4 -25.43 -23.64 15.96
C THR A 4 -25.15 -22.22 15.40
N SER A 5 -24.03 -21.97 14.72
CA SER A 5 -23.68 -20.60 14.26
C SER A 5 -24.12 -20.28 12.82
N MET A 6 -24.37 -21.27 11.98
CA MET A 6 -24.73 -21.05 10.57
C MET A 6 -26.21 -20.70 10.33
N GLY A 7 -27.10 -21.11 11.21
CA GLY A 7 -28.56 -20.88 11.09
C GLY A 7 -28.99 -19.44 11.39
N LYS A 8 -28.26 -18.72 12.24
CA LYS A 8 -28.64 -17.34 12.64
C LYS A 8 -28.31 -16.27 11.59
N LYS A 9 -27.30 -16.47 10.75
CA LYS A 9 -26.92 -15.50 9.69
C LYS A 9 -27.86 -15.54 8.47
N THR A 10 -28.41 -16.70 8.14
CA THR A 10 -29.35 -16.85 7.03
C THR A 10 -30.75 -16.33 7.35
N THR A 11 -31.25 -16.52 8.56
CA THR A 11 -32.53 -15.99 9.02
C THR A 11 -32.54 -14.46 9.12
N ASN A 12 -31.43 -13.86 9.53
CA ASN A 12 -31.32 -12.39 9.62
C ASN A 12 -31.31 -11.72 8.23
N LYS A 13 -30.63 -12.32 7.24
CA LYS A 13 -30.62 -11.84 5.84
C LYS A 13 -32.00 -11.95 5.16
N MET A 14 -32.78 -12.97 5.51
CA MET A 14 -34.14 -13.16 4.99
C MET A 14 -35.14 -12.15 5.57
N ASN A 15 -35.01 -11.80 6.86
CA ASN A 15 -35.84 -10.81 7.52
C ASN A 15 -35.60 -9.39 6.98
N ILE A 16 -34.32 -9.02 6.76
CA ILE A 16 -33.98 -7.71 6.18
C ILE A 16 -34.54 -7.56 4.76
N LYS A 17 -34.46 -8.61 3.93
CA LYS A 17 -35.06 -8.58 2.58
C LYS A 17 -36.60 -8.51 2.59
N LYS A 18 -37.27 -9.15 3.56
CA LYS A 18 -38.73 -9.05 3.71
C LYS A 18 -39.16 -7.67 4.20
N GLN A 19 -38.37 -7.04 5.07
CA GLN A 19 -38.64 -5.70 5.57
C GLN A 19 -38.47 -4.64 4.46
N GLN A 20 -37.38 -4.71 3.69
CA GLN A 20 -37.16 -3.83 2.53
C GLN A 20 -38.24 -4.01 1.42
N LYS A 21 -38.76 -5.23 1.23
CA LYS A 21 -39.84 -5.47 0.27
C LYS A 21 -41.17 -4.90 0.76
N ARG A 22 -41.44 -4.89 2.09
CA ARG A 22 -42.64 -4.27 2.68
C ARG A 22 -42.57 -2.76 2.61
N GLU A 23 -41.41 -2.17 2.87
CA GLU A 23 -41.23 -0.70 2.77
C GLU A 23 -41.34 -0.21 1.32
N ARG A 24 -40.81 -0.94 0.35
CA ARG A 24 -41.01 -0.63 -1.08
C ARG A 24 -42.46 -0.75 -1.54
N SER A 25 -43.21 -1.74 -1.02
CA SER A 25 -44.63 -1.91 -1.36
C SER A 25 -45.50 -0.82 -0.70
N ALA A 26 -45.16 -0.38 0.51
CA ALA A 26 -45.86 0.71 1.18
C ALA A 26 -45.62 2.07 0.50
N THR A 27 -44.40 2.30 -0.02
CA THR A 27 -44.08 3.54 -0.77
C THR A 27 -44.80 3.60 -2.12
N ILE A 28 -44.98 2.46 -2.79
CA ILE A 28 -45.69 2.37 -4.08
C ILE A 28 -47.19 2.59 -3.90
N VAL A 29 -47.79 2.08 -2.81
CA VAL A 29 -49.24 2.26 -2.52
C VAL A 29 -49.55 3.71 -2.05
N GLY A 30 -48.60 4.37 -1.36
CA GLY A 30 -48.74 5.77 -0.98
C GLY A 30 -48.69 6.73 -2.17
N ASN A 31 -47.95 6.42 -3.20
CA ASN A 31 -47.75 7.27 -4.37
C ASN A 31 -48.96 7.22 -5.35
N ASN A 32 -49.67 6.08 -5.43
CA ASN A 32 -50.84 5.98 -6.32
C ASN A 32 -52.06 6.79 -5.86
N LYS A 33 -52.27 6.99 -4.54
CA LYS A 33 -53.37 7.83 -4.04
C LYS A 33 -53.14 9.33 -4.27
N GLY A 34 -51.91 9.79 -4.32
CA GLY A 34 -51.56 11.16 -4.67
C GLY A 34 -51.73 11.47 -6.16
N ASP A 35 -51.45 10.51 -7.02
CA ASP A 35 -51.57 10.66 -8.48
C ASP A 35 -53.03 10.75 -8.96
N ASP A 36 -53.91 9.98 -8.33
CA ASP A 36 -55.36 9.98 -8.69
C ASP A 36 -56.07 11.27 -8.24
N THR A 37 -55.68 11.86 -7.12
CA THR A 37 -56.18 13.16 -6.66
C THR A 37 -55.64 14.31 -7.51
N LEU A 38 -54.41 14.25 -7.95
CA LEU A 38 -53.79 15.24 -8.86
C LEU A 38 -54.46 15.23 -10.23
N LYS A 39 -54.74 14.06 -10.81
CA LYS A 39 -55.41 13.90 -12.09
C LYS A 39 -56.84 14.45 -12.04
N ASN A 40 -57.56 14.25 -10.93
CA ASN A 40 -58.90 14.83 -10.73
C ASN A 40 -58.90 16.36 -10.57
N LEU A 41 -57.88 16.94 -9.96
CA LEU A 41 -57.71 18.39 -9.87
C LEU A 41 -57.32 19.00 -11.24
N GLU A 42 -56.53 18.29 -12.01
CA GLU A 42 -56.08 18.69 -13.34
C GLU A 42 -57.23 18.78 -14.36
N SER A 43 -58.24 17.92 -14.23
CA SER A 43 -59.42 17.97 -15.09
C SER A 43 -60.37 19.13 -14.79
N LEU A 44 -60.13 19.87 -13.70
CA LEU A 44 -60.94 21.06 -13.29
C LEU A 44 -60.26 22.39 -13.68
N LEU A 45 -59.02 22.34 -14.23
CA LEU A 45 -58.30 23.55 -14.67
C LEU A 45 -58.67 23.91 -16.12
N PRO A 46 -58.64 25.22 -16.49
CA PRO A 46 -58.79 25.65 -17.87
C PRO A 46 -57.73 24.98 -18.77
N GLU A 47 -58.09 24.73 -20.05
CA GLU A 47 -57.22 23.98 -20.98
C GLU A 47 -55.79 24.55 -21.13
N ASP A 48 -55.66 25.88 -21.03
CA ASP A 48 -54.35 26.59 -21.12
C ASP A 48 -53.43 26.31 -19.90
N ASP A 49 -53.96 26.11 -18.73
CA ASP A 49 -53.19 25.84 -17.52
C ASP A 49 -52.78 24.38 -17.44
N ASN A 50 -53.59 23.48 -18.00
CA ASN A 50 -53.25 22.04 -18.10
C ASN A 50 -52.07 21.78 -19.06
N GLU A 51 -51.98 22.50 -20.17
CA GLU A 51 -50.89 22.34 -21.11
C GLU A 51 -49.57 22.87 -20.52
N ARG A 52 -49.61 23.95 -19.71
CA ARG A 52 -48.44 24.47 -18.99
C ARG A 52 -47.93 23.50 -17.94
N LEU A 53 -48.82 22.91 -17.15
CA LEU A 53 -48.49 21.93 -16.13
C LEU A 53 -47.89 20.63 -16.73
N GLN A 54 -48.40 20.19 -17.88
CA GLN A 54 -47.84 19.03 -18.57
C GLN A 54 -46.39 19.29 -19.10
N LYS A 55 -46.16 20.46 -19.68
CA LYS A 55 -44.82 20.88 -20.13
C LYS A 55 -43.84 21.04 -18.97
N GLU A 56 -44.29 21.48 -17.82
CA GLU A 56 -43.44 21.61 -16.63
C GLU A 56 -43.06 20.23 -16.07
N ARG A 57 -44.00 19.29 -16.00
CA ARG A 57 -43.74 17.89 -15.60
C ARG A 57 -42.80 17.15 -16.56
N GLU A 58 -42.96 17.37 -17.86
CA GLU A 58 -42.05 16.80 -18.87
C GLU A 58 -40.62 17.32 -18.70
N ARG A 59 -40.46 18.63 -18.44
CA ARG A 59 -39.13 19.22 -18.14
C ARG A 59 -38.52 18.66 -16.87
N GLU A 60 -39.30 18.58 -15.78
CA GLU A 60 -38.82 17.96 -14.54
C GLU A 60 -38.45 16.47 -14.70
N ALA A 61 -39.20 15.75 -15.53
CA ALA A 61 -38.92 14.35 -15.81
C ALA A 61 -37.64 14.21 -16.64
N GLU A 62 -37.43 15.09 -17.64
CA GLU A 62 -36.19 15.14 -18.42
C GLU A 62 -34.98 15.54 -17.57
N GLU A 63 -35.11 16.54 -16.68
CA GLU A 63 -34.01 16.90 -15.76
C GLU A 63 -33.65 15.75 -14.83
N LYS A 64 -34.65 15.13 -14.21
CA LYS A 64 -34.40 13.95 -13.35
C LYS A 64 -33.78 12.78 -14.10
N TYR A 65 -34.13 12.61 -15.38
CA TYR A 65 -33.51 11.57 -16.23
C TYR A 65 -32.07 11.92 -16.56
N ARG A 66 -31.76 13.17 -16.90
CA ARG A 66 -30.38 13.65 -17.14
C ARG A 66 -29.51 13.52 -15.90
N GLU A 67 -30.01 13.94 -14.75
CA GLU A 67 -29.29 13.80 -13.47
C GLU A 67 -28.96 12.34 -13.14
N LYS A 68 -29.91 11.42 -13.38
CA LYS A 68 -29.67 9.99 -13.16
C LYS A 68 -28.65 9.39 -14.14
N GLU A 69 -28.66 9.87 -15.38
CA GLU A 69 -27.71 9.41 -16.39
C GLU A 69 -26.30 9.94 -16.10
N GLU A 70 -26.20 11.20 -15.65
CA GLU A 70 -24.95 11.81 -15.24
C GLU A 70 -24.37 11.13 -13.99
N GLN A 71 -25.20 10.87 -12.99
CA GLN A 71 -24.78 10.11 -11.80
C GLN A 71 -24.29 8.69 -12.16
N LYS A 72 -24.96 8.04 -13.11
CA LYS A 72 -24.54 6.72 -13.59
C LYS A 72 -23.21 6.79 -14.32
N ARG A 73 -22.98 7.77 -15.18
CA ARG A 73 -21.68 7.98 -15.87
C ARG A 73 -20.56 8.26 -14.87
N LEU A 74 -20.79 9.14 -13.88
CA LEU A 74 -19.84 9.40 -12.81
C LEU A 74 -19.50 8.16 -11.98
N ALA A 75 -20.51 7.33 -11.67
CA ALA A 75 -20.31 6.08 -10.94
C ALA A 75 -19.49 5.05 -11.76
N ASP A 76 -19.76 4.93 -13.06
CA ASP A 76 -19.03 4.05 -13.97
C ASP A 76 -17.58 4.52 -14.18
N ASP A 77 -17.36 5.83 -14.30
CA ASP A 77 -16.03 6.44 -14.41
C ASP A 77 -15.22 6.24 -13.12
N LEU A 78 -15.83 6.44 -11.95
CA LEU A 78 -15.20 6.17 -10.65
C LEU A 78 -14.86 4.68 -10.50
N ALA A 79 -15.77 3.79 -10.87
CA ALA A 79 -15.54 2.35 -10.81
C ALA A 79 -14.37 1.92 -11.74
N SER A 80 -14.30 2.51 -12.93
CA SER A 80 -13.22 2.27 -13.88
C SER A 80 -11.88 2.81 -13.38
N ALA A 81 -11.87 4.00 -12.78
CA ALA A 81 -10.69 4.62 -12.17
C ALA A 81 -10.18 3.80 -10.98
N ILE A 82 -11.06 3.33 -10.10
CA ILE A 82 -10.71 2.44 -8.98
C ILE A 82 -10.13 1.12 -9.50
N LYS A 83 -10.75 0.53 -10.52
CA LYS A 83 -10.27 -0.73 -11.12
C LYS A 83 -8.90 -0.56 -11.77
N ASN A 84 -8.66 0.57 -12.44
CA ASN A 84 -7.36 0.91 -13.02
C ASN A 84 -6.31 1.17 -11.94
N GLN A 85 -6.66 1.84 -10.85
CA GLN A 85 -5.76 2.02 -9.70
C GLN A 85 -5.42 0.69 -9.03
N GLN A 86 -6.38 -0.22 -8.88
CA GLN A 86 -6.13 -1.55 -8.32
C GLN A 86 -5.25 -2.40 -9.24
N LYS A 87 -5.46 -2.31 -10.57
CA LYS A 87 -4.60 -2.97 -11.57
C LYS A 87 -3.18 -2.41 -11.55
N ASN A 88 -3.03 -1.08 -11.48
CA ASN A 88 -1.73 -0.44 -11.35
C ASN A 88 -1.03 -0.78 -10.02
N LYS A 89 -1.76 -0.87 -8.90
CA LYS A 89 -1.20 -1.33 -7.61
C LYS A 89 -0.72 -2.78 -7.69
N LYS A 90 -1.47 -3.69 -8.34
CA LYS A 90 -1.00 -5.06 -8.55
C LYS A 90 0.26 -5.09 -9.42
N ASN A 91 0.30 -4.34 -10.51
CA ASN A 91 1.47 -4.27 -11.38
C ASN A 91 2.67 -3.54 -10.74
N LEU A 92 2.42 -2.67 -9.75
CA LEU A 92 3.47 -1.99 -8.99
C LEU A 92 4.19 -2.93 -8.02
N PHE A 93 3.49 -3.94 -7.48
CA PHE A 93 4.03 -4.87 -6.48
C PHE A 93 4.56 -6.19 -7.05
N THR A 94 4.18 -6.59 -8.27
CA THR A 94 4.62 -7.86 -8.86
C THR A 94 5.11 -7.64 -10.28
N MET A 95 6.37 -7.96 -10.53
CA MET A 95 6.83 -8.20 -11.89
C MET A 95 6.41 -9.62 -12.25
N ASN A 96 5.69 -9.78 -13.37
CA ASN A 96 5.42 -11.11 -13.94
C ASN A 96 6.74 -11.60 -14.55
N ASP A 97 7.51 -12.28 -13.75
CA ASP A 97 8.65 -13.07 -14.18
C ASP A 97 8.27 -14.52 -13.83
N ASP A 98 7.60 -15.19 -14.76
CA ASP A 98 7.08 -16.56 -14.60
C ASP A 98 8.22 -17.60 -14.73
N GLY A 99 9.46 -17.18 -14.46
CA GLY A 99 10.63 -18.05 -14.46
C GLY A 99 10.68 -18.94 -13.22
N GLU A 100 10.82 -20.24 -13.42
CA GLU A 100 11.15 -21.18 -12.34
C GLU A 100 12.63 -20.98 -11.98
N TYR A 101 12.90 -20.19 -10.94
CA TYR A 101 14.26 -19.93 -10.47
C TYR A 101 14.79 -21.09 -9.63
N ASP A 102 16.04 -21.43 -9.83
CA ASP A 102 16.74 -22.43 -9.03
C ASP A 102 16.90 -21.97 -7.56
N PHE A 103 16.98 -22.93 -6.64
CA PHE A 103 17.16 -22.66 -5.21
C PHE A 103 18.36 -21.76 -4.92
N SER A 104 19.46 -21.93 -5.65
CA SER A 104 20.66 -21.09 -5.50
C SER A 104 20.38 -19.62 -5.83
N GLN A 105 19.64 -19.35 -6.90
CA GLN A 105 19.26 -18.00 -7.30
C GLN A 105 18.34 -17.32 -6.27
N LYS A 106 17.36 -18.06 -5.76
CA LYS A 106 16.46 -17.59 -4.69
C LYS A 106 17.24 -17.27 -3.42
N SER A 107 18.19 -18.12 -3.04
CA SER A 107 19.01 -17.92 -1.84
C SER A 107 19.93 -16.70 -1.99
N ILE A 108 20.60 -16.55 -3.13
CA ILE A 108 21.46 -15.38 -3.39
C ILE A 108 20.64 -14.09 -3.37
N ALA A 109 19.48 -14.07 -4.05
CA ALA A 109 18.60 -12.91 -4.07
C ALA A 109 18.11 -12.51 -2.66
N ALA A 110 17.77 -13.49 -1.82
CA ALA A 110 17.37 -13.26 -0.43
C ALA A 110 18.53 -12.77 0.45
N LEU A 111 19.73 -13.34 0.26
CA LEU A 111 20.92 -12.95 1.01
C LEU A 111 21.38 -11.52 0.72
N CYS A 112 21.09 -10.98 -0.47
CA CYS A 112 21.42 -9.59 -0.78
C CYS A 112 20.77 -8.60 0.20
N TYR A 113 19.57 -8.91 0.72
CA TYR A 113 18.88 -8.06 1.70
C TYR A 113 19.50 -8.08 3.11
N MET A 114 20.44 -9.01 3.37
CA MET A 114 21.18 -9.00 4.64
C MET A 114 22.10 -7.78 4.78
N LEU A 115 22.63 -7.26 3.67
CA LEU A 115 23.50 -6.09 3.68
C LEU A 115 22.79 -4.86 4.28
N PRO A 116 21.72 -4.31 3.67
CA PRO A 116 21.02 -3.15 4.24
C PRO A 116 20.36 -3.46 5.58
N LEU A 117 20.00 -4.71 5.86
CA LEU A 117 19.47 -5.11 7.17
C LEU A 117 20.52 -4.91 8.26
N LEU A 118 21.75 -5.41 8.08
CA LEU A 118 22.84 -5.28 9.04
C LEU A 118 23.26 -3.81 9.20
N ASP A 119 23.35 -3.06 8.11
CA ASP A 119 23.70 -1.64 8.16
C ASP A 119 22.61 -0.77 8.84
N SER A 120 21.34 -1.15 8.73
CA SER A 120 20.25 -0.45 9.40
C SER A 120 20.27 -0.57 10.92
N LEU A 121 20.95 -1.60 11.47
CA LEU A 121 20.96 -1.87 12.92
C LEU A 121 21.56 -0.72 13.73
N LYS A 122 22.46 0.09 13.14
CA LYS A 122 22.98 1.31 13.79
C LYS A 122 21.90 2.32 14.18
N TYR A 123 20.74 2.31 13.47
CA TYR A 123 19.59 3.17 13.74
C TYR A 123 18.57 2.53 14.70
N SER A 124 18.73 1.25 15.06
CA SER A 124 17.80 0.55 15.95
C SER A 124 17.92 0.97 17.43
N LYS A 125 18.96 1.72 17.81
CA LYS A 125 19.30 2.05 19.22
C LYS A 125 18.11 2.56 20.03
N PHE A 126 17.36 3.53 19.50
CA PHE A 126 16.23 4.12 20.21
C PHE A 126 15.02 3.17 20.30
N LEU A 127 14.77 2.41 19.23
CA LEU A 127 13.70 1.43 19.23
C LEU A 127 13.95 0.29 20.24
N LEU A 128 15.19 -0.20 20.34
CA LEU A 128 15.55 -1.25 21.27
C LEU A 128 15.50 -0.78 22.73
N ILE A 129 15.78 0.52 23.00
CA ILE A 129 15.61 1.12 24.32
C ILE A 129 14.10 1.20 24.67
N GLN A 130 13.24 1.58 23.72
CA GLN A 130 11.80 1.68 23.93
C GLN A 130 11.14 0.31 24.05
N PHE A 131 11.62 -0.67 23.30
CA PHE A 131 11.07 -2.04 23.24
C PHE A 131 12.16 -3.09 23.49
N PRO A 132 12.57 -3.33 24.75
CA PRO A 132 13.66 -4.26 25.07
C PRO A 132 13.42 -5.68 24.57
N LEU A 133 12.14 -6.12 24.50
CA LEU A 133 11.78 -7.43 23.97
C LEU A 133 12.14 -7.60 22.48
N ALA A 134 12.22 -6.52 21.72
CA ALA A 134 12.65 -6.56 20.32
C ALA A 134 14.12 -7.03 20.17
N SER A 135 14.95 -6.83 21.19
CA SER A 135 16.34 -7.32 21.22
C SER A 135 16.43 -8.85 21.21
N LEU A 136 15.42 -9.55 21.75
CA LEU A 136 15.37 -11.01 21.73
C LEU A 136 15.27 -11.57 20.31
N ALA A 137 14.60 -10.85 19.40
CA ALA A 137 14.52 -11.24 17.99
C ALA A 137 15.88 -11.15 17.27
N LEU A 138 16.79 -10.32 17.76
CA LEU A 138 18.14 -10.15 17.21
C LEU A 138 19.16 -11.12 17.83
N LEU A 139 18.84 -11.81 18.93
CA LEU A 139 19.75 -12.76 19.59
C LEU A 139 20.34 -13.82 18.65
N PRO A 140 19.57 -14.50 17.80
CA PRO A 140 20.14 -15.50 16.90
C PRO A 140 21.08 -14.90 15.86
N LEU A 141 20.92 -13.61 15.52
CA LEU A 141 21.74 -12.88 14.58
C LEU A 141 22.97 -12.22 15.24
N LYS A 142 23.08 -12.27 16.58
CA LYS A 142 24.13 -11.59 17.32
C LYS A 142 25.54 -11.90 16.82
N PRO A 143 25.97 -13.17 16.59
CA PRO A 143 27.31 -13.43 16.09
C PRO A 143 27.57 -12.83 14.70
N LEU A 144 26.56 -12.81 13.85
CA LEU A 144 26.65 -12.17 12.52
C LEU A 144 26.74 -10.65 12.63
N ILE A 145 25.99 -10.06 13.54
CA ILE A 145 26.00 -8.62 13.83
C ILE A 145 27.38 -8.19 14.35
N GLU A 146 27.93 -8.93 15.32
CA GLU A 146 29.25 -8.66 15.88
C GLU A 146 30.35 -8.77 14.78
N LEU A 147 30.30 -9.82 13.97
CA LEU A 147 31.20 -9.97 12.83
C LEU A 147 31.07 -8.80 11.86
N TRP A 148 29.83 -8.38 11.53
CA TRP A 148 29.57 -7.30 10.59
C TRP A 148 30.19 -5.98 11.05
N PHE A 149 29.98 -5.59 12.31
CA PHE A 149 30.55 -4.37 12.86
C PHE A 149 32.08 -4.46 13.08
N ALA A 150 32.60 -5.68 13.30
CA ALA A 150 34.04 -5.88 13.37
C ALA A 150 34.75 -5.68 12.03
N LEU A 151 34.06 -5.85 10.89
CA LEU A 151 34.62 -5.58 9.56
C LEU A 151 34.98 -4.10 9.36
N GLY A 152 34.31 -3.17 10.03
CA GLY A 152 34.58 -1.74 9.92
C GLY A 152 34.65 -1.27 8.46
N PHE A 153 35.82 -0.79 8.03
CA PHE A 153 36.01 -0.31 6.65
C PHE A 153 35.77 -1.37 5.57
N LEU A 154 35.93 -2.67 5.87
CA LEU A 154 35.68 -3.75 4.91
C LEU A 154 34.21 -3.90 4.52
N GLN A 155 33.28 -3.32 5.26
CA GLN A 155 31.85 -3.26 4.88
C GLN A 155 31.67 -2.60 3.49
N ILE A 156 32.46 -1.58 3.19
CA ILE A 156 32.48 -0.92 1.88
C ILE A 156 32.92 -1.90 0.78
N ALA A 157 33.87 -2.79 1.06
CA ALA A 157 34.30 -3.82 0.09
C ALA A 157 33.18 -4.85 -0.16
N VAL A 158 32.39 -5.20 0.86
CA VAL A 158 31.22 -6.09 0.70
C VAL A 158 30.16 -5.41 -0.17
N PHE A 159 29.88 -4.13 0.07
CA PHE A 159 28.96 -3.34 -0.76
C PHE A 159 29.38 -3.33 -2.23
N PHE A 160 30.64 -2.97 -2.52
CA PHE A 160 31.15 -2.98 -3.90
C PHE A 160 31.24 -4.39 -4.49
N GLY A 161 31.56 -5.38 -3.68
CA GLY A 161 31.56 -6.78 -4.09
C GLY A 161 30.18 -7.24 -4.55
N MET A 162 29.13 -6.88 -3.82
CA MET A 162 27.75 -7.17 -4.22
C MET A 162 27.35 -6.37 -5.48
N TYR A 163 27.70 -5.10 -5.56
CA TYR A 163 27.39 -4.28 -6.72
C TYR A 163 28.06 -4.80 -8.00
N LEU A 164 29.38 -4.99 -7.96
CA LEU A 164 30.16 -5.44 -9.14
C LEU A 164 29.95 -6.92 -9.44
N GLY A 165 29.90 -7.77 -8.40
CA GLY A 165 29.82 -9.21 -8.56
C GLY A 165 28.42 -9.74 -8.90
N ILE A 166 27.37 -9.04 -8.48
CA ILE A 166 25.98 -9.47 -8.70
C ILE A 166 25.25 -8.51 -9.64
N VAL A 167 25.16 -7.23 -9.31
CA VAL A 167 24.31 -6.28 -10.06
C VAL A 167 24.84 -6.05 -11.47
N GLN A 168 26.16 -5.84 -11.61
CA GLN A 168 26.80 -5.58 -12.89
C GLN A 168 27.09 -6.87 -13.68
N ASN A 169 26.98 -8.02 -13.05
CA ASN A 169 27.31 -9.30 -13.68
C ASN A 169 26.16 -9.79 -14.58
N GLN A 170 26.34 -9.71 -15.89
CA GLN A 170 25.35 -10.13 -16.87
C GLN A 170 25.11 -11.66 -16.92
N ASN A 171 25.99 -12.47 -16.31
CA ASN A 171 25.80 -13.92 -16.19
C ASN A 171 24.78 -14.29 -15.10
N MET A 172 24.45 -13.33 -14.21
CA MET A 172 23.40 -13.53 -13.21
C MET A 172 22.01 -13.30 -13.82
N SER A 173 21.02 -14.06 -13.36
CA SER A 173 19.64 -13.88 -13.81
C SER A 173 19.14 -12.47 -13.46
N ARG A 174 18.24 -11.94 -14.28
CA ARG A 174 17.60 -10.65 -14.02
C ARG A 174 16.95 -10.59 -12.64
N PHE A 175 16.38 -11.70 -12.20
CA PHE A 175 15.77 -11.85 -10.88
C PHE A 175 16.78 -11.54 -9.74
N VAL A 176 17.96 -12.17 -9.77
CA VAL A 176 19.01 -11.96 -8.76
C VAL A 176 19.52 -10.52 -8.82
N ARG A 177 19.81 -10.02 -10.03
CA ARG A 177 20.30 -8.65 -10.24
C ARG A 177 19.31 -7.60 -9.74
N PHE A 178 18.02 -7.79 -10.01
CA PHE A 178 16.97 -6.89 -9.56
C PHE A 178 16.86 -6.82 -8.03
N ASN A 179 16.86 -7.97 -7.35
CA ASN A 179 16.82 -8.03 -5.90
C ASN A 179 18.08 -7.42 -5.26
N ALA A 180 19.24 -7.74 -5.83
CA ALA A 180 20.51 -7.15 -5.38
C ALA A 180 20.54 -5.63 -5.57
N GLN A 181 20.01 -5.12 -6.70
CA GLN A 181 19.90 -3.69 -6.94
C GLN A 181 18.97 -3.00 -5.94
N GLN A 182 17.84 -3.61 -5.59
CA GLN A 182 16.97 -3.07 -4.53
C GLN A 182 17.70 -3.02 -3.18
N ALA A 183 18.42 -4.07 -2.82
CA ALA A 183 19.22 -4.11 -1.59
C ALA A 183 20.28 -3.01 -1.56
N ILE A 184 21.00 -2.81 -2.64
CA ILE A 184 21.99 -1.72 -2.79
C ILE A 184 21.34 -0.33 -2.64
N LEU A 185 20.18 -0.11 -3.27
CA LEU A 185 19.49 1.16 -3.17
C LEU A 185 18.93 1.42 -1.76
N LEU A 186 18.49 0.37 -1.05
CA LEU A 186 18.14 0.48 0.38
C LEU A 186 19.34 0.92 1.20
N ASP A 187 20.51 0.33 0.94
CA ASP A 187 21.73 0.63 1.67
C ASP A 187 22.22 2.06 1.42
N ILE A 188 22.16 2.52 0.16
CA ILE A 188 22.43 3.93 -0.18
C ILE A 188 21.47 4.88 0.55
N LEU A 189 20.19 4.49 0.68
CA LEU A 189 19.20 5.29 1.42
C LEU A 189 19.58 5.48 2.90
N LEU A 190 20.28 4.51 3.50
CA LEU A 190 20.76 4.59 4.88
C LEU A 190 21.85 5.65 5.10
N ILE A 191 22.43 6.19 4.04
CA ILE A 191 23.40 7.31 4.15
C ILE A 191 22.68 8.62 4.52
N LEU A 192 21.41 8.78 4.10
CA LEU A 192 20.66 10.03 4.31
C LEU A 192 20.53 10.45 5.78
N PRO A 193 20.13 9.56 6.72
CA PRO A 193 20.05 9.90 8.14
C PRO A 193 21.39 10.38 8.71
N ASP A 194 22.49 9.74 8.34
CA ASP A 194 23.82 10.14 8.81
C ASP A 194 24.20 11.53 8.31
N VAL A 195 23.91 11.83 7.03
CA VAL A 195 24.18 13.16 6.45
C VAL A 195 23.29 14.21 7.12
N LEU A 196 22.00 13.94 7.32
CA LEU A 196 21.07 14.86 7.96
C LEU A 196 21.47 15.14 9.41
N THR A 197 21.84 14.11 10.18
CA THR A 197 22.29 14.28 11.57
C THR A 197 23.53 15.16 11.64
N ARG A 198 24.53 14.98 10.76
CA ARG A 198 25.72 15.80 10.69
C ARG A 198 25.42 17.25 10.28
N LEU A 199 24.49 17.43 9.33
CA LEU A 199 24.09 18.75 8.87
C LEU A 199 23.44 19.56 10.01
N PHE A 200 22.49 18.93 10.74
CA PHE A 200 21.83 19.58 11.87
C PHE A 200 22.78 19.82 13.05
N ALA A 201 23.68 18.88 13.35
CA ALA A 201 24.69 19.08 14.40
C ALA A 201 25.67 20.23 14.08
N GLY A 202 25.93 20.46 12.80
CA GLY A 202 26.80 21.56 12.35
C GLY A 202 26.15 22.96 12.46
N MET A 203 24.81 23.02 12.42
CA MET A 203 24.09 24.31 12.51
C MET A 203 24.03 24.89 13.93
N ASP A 204 23.97 24.02 14.95
CA ASP A 204 23.81 24.46 16.35
C ASP A 204 25.12 24.41 17.18
N GLY A 205 26.21 23.92 16.60
CA GLY A 205 27.53 23.79 17.29
C GLY A 205 27.52 22.79 18.47
N GLN A 206 26.39 22.29 18.84
CA GLN A 206 26.15 21.21 19.81
C GLN A 206 25.24 20.21 19.13
N GLY A 207 25.66 18.94 19.11
CA GLY A 207 24.77 17.88 18.60
C GLY A 207 23.43 17.89 19.33
N PRO A 208 22.42 17.09 18.87
CA PRO A 208 21.09 17.08 19.45
C PRO A 208 21.12 16.58 20.89
N THR A 209 21.48 17.49 21.81
CA THR A 209 21.68 17.19 23.23
C THR A 209 20.41 17.27 24.06
N GLY A 210 19.26 17.57 23.44
CA GLY A 210 17.98 17.62 24.14
C GLY A 210 16.88 18.32 23.35
N GLY A 211 15.66 18.25 23.84
CA GLY A 211 14.50 18.94 23.30
C GLY A 211 14.02 18.42 21.93
N ILE A 212 13.64 19.33 21.05
CA ILE A 212 13.04 19.03 19.72
C ILE A 212 14.04 18.30 18.81
N GLY A 213 15.33 18.63 18.89
CA GLY A 213 16.39 18.01 18.07
C GLY A 213 16.53 16.49 18.35
N LEU A 214 16.57 16.13 19.62
CA LEU A 214 16.63 14.71 20.03
C LEU A 214 15.36 13.95 19.61
N GLN A 215 14.17 14.55 19.74
CA GLN A 215 12.93 13.91 19.32
C GLN A 215 12.90 13.68 17.80
N ALA A 216 13.35 14.64 17.01
CA ALA A 216 13.45 14.50 15.56
C ALA A 216 14.44 13.37 15.17
N GLU A 217 15.59 13.27 15.85
CA GLU A 217 16.55 12.16 15.64
C GLU A 217 15.92 10.81 15.97
N VAL A 218 15.23 10.68 17.10
CA VAL A 218 14.54 9.44 17.51
C VAL A 218 13.52 9.02 16.48
N ILE A 219 12.66 9.94 16.02
CA ILE A 219 11.63 9.65 15.01
C ILE A 219 12.30 9.25 13.68
N MET A 220 13.31 9.98 13.25
CA MET A 220 14.02 9.69 12.00
C MET A 220 14.69 8.32 12.04
N PHE A 221 15.44 8.00 13.08
CA PHE A 221 16.14 6.73 13.20
C PHE A 221 15.17 5.54 13.29
N ASN A 222 14.13 5.66 14.12
CA ASN A 222 13.11 4.61 14.23
C ASN A 222 12.37 4.40 12.90
N SER A 223 12.03 5.48 12.19
CA SER A 223 11.32 5.40 10.90
C SER A 223 12.19 4.74 9.82
N VAL A 224 13.45 5.13 9.72
CA VAL A 224 14.39 4.57 8.75
C VAL A 224 14.67 3.10 9.05
N PHE A 225 14.91 2.77 10.32
CA PHE A 225 15.13 1.38 10.72
C PHE A 225 13.92 0.49 10.40
N LEU A 226 12.71 0.91 10.79
CA LEU A 226 11.49 0.14 10.53
C LEU A 226 11.21 0.00 9.04
N PHE A 227 11.37 1.08 8.27
CA PHE A 227 11.20 1.04 6.83
C PHE A 227 12.16 0.04 6.18
N THR A 228 13.45 0.11 6.52
CA THR A 228 14.47 -0.79 5.96
C THR A 228 14.25 -2.23 6.41
N TYR A 229 13.96 -2.44 7.69
CA TYR A 229 13.69 -3.77 8.25
C TYR A 229 12.50 -4.46 7.56
N ILE A 230 11.37 -3.76 7.42
CA ILE A 230 10.18 -4.29 6.74
C ILE A 230 10.48 -4.53 5.26
N SER A 231 11.18 -3.61 4.60
CA SER A 231 11.56 -3.76 3.19
C SER A 231 12.47 -4.97 2.97
N CYS A 232 13.46 -5.18 3.84
CA CYS A 232 14.34 -6.35 3.79
C CYS A 232 13.58 -7.66 4.04
N LEU A 233 12.65 -7.69 4.99
CA LEU A 233 11.81 -8.86 5.23
C LEU A 233 10.93 -9.19 4.01
N VAL A 234 10.22 -8.19 3.47
CA VAL A 234 9.36 -8.37 2.30
C VAL A 234 10.18 -8.80 1.09
N GLY A 235 11.32 -8.15 0.83
CA GLY A 235 12.21 -8.50 -0.26
C GLY A 235 12.77 -9.91 -0.13
N SER A 236 13.29 -10.27 1.05
CA SER A 236 13.86 -11.59 1.33
C SER A 236 12.84 -12.71 1.20
N VAL A 237 11.66 -12.57 1.83
CA VAL A 237 10.57 -13.56 1.75
C VAL A 237 10.05 -13.71 0.31
N SER A 238 9.94 -12.60 -0.42
CA SER A 238 9.53 -12.65 -1.83
C SER A 238 10.58 -13.33 -2.70
N ALA A 239 11.86 -13.04 -2.48
CA ALA A 239 12.97 -13.67 -3.20
C ALA A 239 13.04 -15.17 -2.93
N THR A 240 12.88 -15.64 -1.69
CA THR A 240 12.84 -17.08 -1.38
C THR A 240 11.64 -17.77 -2.05
N SER A 241 10.55 -17.06 -2.24
CA SER A 241 9.37 -17.56 -2.97
C SER A 241 9.54 -17.51 -4.50
N GLY A 242 10.65 -16.99 -5.02
CA GLY A 242 10.89 -16.83 -6.45
C GLY A 242 10.07 -15.70 -7.10
N LYS A 243 9.56 -14.76 -6.30
CA LYS A 243 8.77 -13.62 -6.78
C LYS A 243 9.58 -12.33 -6.73
N THR A 244 9.48 -11.55 -7.81
CA THR A 244 10.01 -10.19 -7.82
C THR A 244 8.97 -9.22 -7.30
N VAL A 245 9.25 -8.55 -6.18
CA VAL A 245 8.39 -7.52 -5.61
C VAL A 245 9.11 -6.18 -5.71
N LYS A 246 8.45 -5.18 -6.25
CA LYS A 246 8.97 -3.81 -6.25
C LYS A 246 8.75 -3.19 -4.88
N LEU A 247 9.84 -2.90 -4.19
CA LEU A 247 9.80 -2.21 -2.91
C LEU A 247 9.42 -0.72 -3.11
N PRO A 248 8.68 -0.12 -2.19
CA PRO A 248 8.33 1.28 -2.27
C PRO A 248 9.59 2.15 -2.30
N LEU A 249 9.55 3.27 -2.99
CA LEU A 249 10.60 4.25 -3.26
C LEU A 249 11.71 3.77 -4.20
N ILE A 250 12.15 2.52 -4.13
CA ILE A 250 13.35 2.03 -4.83
C ILE A 250 13.07 1.04 -5.96
N GLY A 251 11.87 0.41 -5.97
CA GLY A 251 11.53 -0.66 -6.92
C GLY A 251 11.58 -0.22 -8.38
N ASP A 252 11.08 0.96 -8.70
CA ASP A 252 11.08 1.48 -10.07
C ASP A 252 12.49 1.90 -10.51
N ALA A 253 13.29 2.46 -9.60
CA ALA A 253 14.69 2.77 -9.86
C ALA A 253 15.51 1.50 -10.13
N SER A 254 15.27 0.43 -9.36
CA SER A 254 15.92 -0.88 -9.54
C SER A 254 15.55 -1.50 -10.90
N ASP A 255 14.27 -1.42 -11.29
CA ASP A 255 13.80 -1.95 -12.57
C ASP A 255 14.43 -1.24 -13.77
N SER A 256 14.57 0.07 -13.70
CA SER A 256 15.19 0.86 -14.76
C SER A 256 16.69 0.56 -14.94
N GLN A 257 17.39 0.21 -13.87
CA GLN A 257 18.83 -0.04 -13.88
C GLN A 257 19.19 -1.51 -14.20
N THR A 258 18.26 -2.45 -14.06
CA THR A 258 18.50 -3.88 -14.31
C THR A 258 17.99 -4.38 -15.66
N ARG A 259 17.59 -3.48 -16.54
CA ARG A 259 17.17 -3.81 -17.93
C ARG A 259 18.31 -4.33 -18.79
#